data_29eecd4dff95de90c9e3621f36a9fc54
#
_entry.id   29eecd4dff95de90c9e3621f36a9fc54
#
_cell.length_a   1.000
_cell.length_b   1.000
_cell.length_c   1.000
_cell.angle_alpha   90.00
_cell.angle_beta   90.00
_cell.angle_gamma   90.00
#
_symmetry.space_group_name_H-M   'P 1'
#
loop_
_entity.id
_entity.type
_entity.pdbx_description
1 polymer ?
#
loop_
_entity_poly.entity_id
_entity_poly.type
_entity_poly.pdbx_seq_one_letter_code
_entity_poly.pdbx_strand_id
1 'polypeptide(L)'
;MREALALAVLPDAKCSPNPRVGCVLVSPSGQIVGRGYHVAAGLPHAEVNAIAAAGELARGATAVVTLEPCLHTGRTGPCTQALIEAGVSQVIFAQADPSDIAGGGAAELMRAGIAVIGGVLADEAEQINRAWTHVQVTGRPFVSIKTAMSLDGRVAGAGGGPTTITGAAARAWVGQFRSEVDAVLVGANTVIVDNPALTARDTSGALLPNQPLRVVVGGRHLPTDLRIFADVGAGPGIQIRENDPNRILEALLAKGVQQVLIEGGPSIIAAFVDAGLVDEILWFVAPQFLGAGSVAMAPLPSPQAVTVAAVEVIGNDVLIRGAMSPAPSD
;
A
#
# COMPACT_ATOMS: atom_id res chain seq x y z
N MET A 1 -11.89 -12.71 -14.54
CA MET A 1 -11.36 -11.59 -13.76
C MET A 1 -10.95 -11.99 -12.32
N ARG A 2 -11.79 -12.66 -11.50
CA ARG A 2 -11.37 -13.06 -10.12
C ARG A 2 -10.08 -13.87 -10.05
N GLU A 3 -9.83 -14.75 -11.02
CA GLU A 3 -8.55 -15.47 -11.13
C GLU A 3 -7.37 -14.51 -11.39
N ALA A 4 -7.53 -13.51 -12.25
CA ALA A 4 -6.51 -12.50 -12.51
C ALA A 4 -6.25 -11.62 -11.27
N LEU A 5 -7.30 -11.23 -10.52
CA LEU A 5 -7.17 -10.51 -9.25
C LEU A 5 -6.40 -11.34 -8.20
N ALA A 6 -6.67 -12.65 -8.11
CA ALA A 6 -5.94 -13.55 -7.21
C ALA A 6 -4.44 -13.66 -7.57
N LEU A 7 -4.09 -13.65 -8.85
CA LEU A 7 -2.71 -13.61 -9.31
C LEU A 7 -2.00 -12.29 -8.95
N ALA A 8 -2.70 -11.16 -9.04
CA ALA A 8 -2.14 -9.84 -8.74
C ALA A 8 -1.69 -9.69 -7.27
N VAL A 9 -2.28 -10.45 -6.33
CA VAL A 9 -1.99 -10.36 -4.88
C VAL A 9 -1.08 -11.48 -4.38
N LEU A 10 -0.43 -12.23 -5.25
CA LEU A 10 0.50 -13.27 -4.82
C LEU A 10 1.60 -12.68 -3.92
N PRO A 11 1.97 -13.37 -2.81
CA PRO A 11 2.83 -12.81 -1.77
C PRO A 11 4.28 -12.58 -2.20
N ASP A 12 4.73 -13.20 -3.29
CA ASP A 12 6.06 -13.02 -3.86
C ASP A 12 6.15 -11.83 -4.85
N ALA A 13 5.01 -11.20 -5.17
CA ALA A 13 4.98 -10.04 -6.04
C ALA A 13 5.56 -8.80 -5.32
N LYS A 14 6.76 -8.37 -5.73
CA LYS A 14 7.47 -7.17 -5.25
C LYS A 14 7.40 -6.07 -6.29
N CYS A 15 6.19 -5.66 -6.64
CA CYS A 15 5.95 -4.80 -7.79
C CYS A 15 6.35 -3.35 -7.57
N SER A 16 6.27 -2.81 -6.33
CA SER A 16 6.57 -1.39 -6.07
C SER A 16 7.92 -0.97 -6.70
N PRO A 17 7.99 0.16 -7.42
CA PRO A 17 6.95 1.18 -7.61
C PRO A 17 5.93 0.90 -8.74
N ASN A 18 5.89 -0.30 -9.33
CA ASN A 18 4.93 -0.67 -10.36
C ASN A 18 3.62 -1.17 -9.73
N PRO A 19 2.50 -1.14 -10.48
CA PRO A 19 1.23 -1.71 -10.01
C PRO A 19 1.28 -3.24 -9.91
N ARG A 20 0.45 -3.81 -9.06
CA ARG A 20 0.18 -5.24 -9.00
C ARG A 20 -0.78 -5.62 -10.11
N VAL A 21 -0.34 -6.46 -11.03
CA VAL A 21 -1.14 -6.87 -12.18
C VAL A 21 -1.16 -8.38 -12.30
N GLY A 22 -2.33 -8.94 -12.57
CA GLY A 22 -2.54 -10.33 -12.94
C GLY A 22 -3.23 -10.43 -14.28
N CYS A 23 -2.87 -11.45 -15.06
CA CYS A 23 -3.43 -11.73 -16.39
C CYS A 23 -3.73 -13.21 -16.56
N VAL A 24 -4.87 -13.50 -17.18
CA VAL A 24 -5.29 -14.86 -17.56
C VAL A 24 -5.66 -14.87 -19.02
N LEU A 25 -5.14 -15.83 -19.79
CA LEU A 25 -5.58 -16.08 -21.17
C LEU A 25 -6.60 -17.22 -21.20
N VAL A 26 -7.74 -16.96 -21.84
CA VAL A 26 -8.86 -17.90 -21.95
C VAL A 26 -9.06 -18.23 -23.42
N SER A 27 -8.99 -19.51 -23.76
CA SER A 27 -9.22 -19.99 -25.14
C SER A 27 -10.67 -19.75 -25.58
N PRO A 28 -10.98 -19.85 -26.91
CA PRO A 28 -12.34 -19.79 -27.39
C PRO A 28 -13.26 -20.88 -26.83
N SER A 29 -12.69 -21.99 -26.34
CA SER A 29 -13.44 -23.05 -25.65
C SER A 29 -13.75 -22.80 -24.20
N GLY A 30 -13.29 -21.62 -23.64
CA GLY A 30 -13.49 -21.25 -22.25
C GLY A 30 -12.44 -21.82 -21.27
N GLN A 31 -11.39 -22.46 -21.77
CA GLN A 31 -10.32 -22.99 -20.92
C GLN A 31 -9.24 -21.95 -20.67
N ILE A 32 -8.71 -21.90 -19.44
CA ILE A 32 -7.54 -21.09 -19.12
C ILE A 32 -6.31 -21.76 -19.71
N VAL A 33 -5.64 -21.05 -20.64
CA VAL A 33 -4.46 -21.54 -21.35
C VAL A 33 -3.16 -20.87 -20.91
N GLY A 34 -3.24 -19.73 -20.23
CA GLY A 34 -2.07 -19.01 -19.68
C GLY A 34 -2.41 -18.22 -18.44
N ARG A 35 -1.48 -18.15 -17.51
CA ARG A 35 -1.54 -17.33 -16.30
C ARG A 35 -0.25 -16.55 -16.15
N GLY A 36 -0.35 -15.30 -15.74
CA GLY A 36 0.79 -14.45 -15.48
C GLY A 36 0.46 -13.38 -14.44
N TYR A 37 1.47 -12.93 -13.73
CA TYR A 37 1.40 -11.77 -12.86
C TYR A 37 2.71 -11.00 -12.94
N HIS A 38 2.70 -9.74 -12.55
CA HIS A 38 3.90 -8.93 -12.47
C HIS A 38 4.66 -9.27 -11.18
N VAL A 39 5.83 -9.89 -11.32
CA VAL A 39 6.61 -10.42 -10.18
C VAL A 39 7.35 -9.30 -9.44
N ALA A 40 8.05 -8.43 -10.20
CA ALA A 40 8.84 -7.32 -9.63
C ALA A 40 9.13 -6.25 -10.68
N ALA A 41 9.39 -5.03 -10.21
CA ALA A 41 9.77 -3.92 -11.07
C ALA A 41 11.00 -4.25 -11.94
N GLY A 42 10.87 -4.02 -13.26
CA GLY A 42 11.92 -4.33 -14.26
C GLY A 42 11.84 -5.74 -14.85
N LEU A 43 10.99 -6.62 -14.34
CA LEU A 43 10.67 -7.93 -14.94
C LEU A 43 9.47 -7.82 -15.90
N PRO A 44 9.17 -8.88 -16.70
CA PRO A 44 8.05 -8.91 -17.61
C PRO A 44 6.72 -8.62 -16.90
N HIS A 45 5.82 -7.93 -17.61
CA HIS A 45 4.49 -7.65 -17.13
C HIS A 45 3.59 -8.90 -17.16
N ALA A 46 2.45 -8.84 -16.48
CA ALA A 46 1.52 -9.97 -16.31
C ALA A 46 1.08 -10.57 -17.65
N GLU A 47 0.79 -9.72 -18.63
CA GLU A 47 0.34 -10.11 -19.95
C GLU A 47 1.42 -10.92 -20.69
N VAL A 48 2.67 -10.44 -20.63
CA VAL A 48 3.82 -11.12 -21.25
C VAL A 48 4.04 -12.50 -20.62
N ASN A 49 3.95 -12.58 -19.30
CA ASN A 49 4.06 -13.86 -18.57
C ASN A 49 2.91 -14.81 -18.92
N ALA A 50 1.67 -14.31 -19.06
CA ALA A 50 0.52 -15.11 -19.44
C ALA A 50 0.62 -15.61 -20.90
N ILE A 51 1.11 -14.77 -21.83
CA ILE A 51 1.36 -15.14 -23.23
C ILE A 51 2.44 -16.23 -23.30
N ALA A 52 3.54 -16.05 -22.58
CA ALA A 52 4.61 -17.04 -22.54
C ALA A 52 4.13 -18.40 -22.01
N ALA A 53 3.26 -18.40 -20.99
CA ALA A 53 2.68 -19.61 -20.43
C ALA A 53 1.68 -20.30 -21.38
N ALA A 54 0.95 -19.52 -22.21
CA ALA A 54 -0.01 -20.04 -23.18
C ALA A 54 0.65 -20.58 -24.47
N GLY A 55 1.82 -20.01 -24.86
CA GLY A 55 2.45 -20.32 -26.13
C GLY A 55 1.50 -20.08 -27.32
N GLU A 56 1.44 -21.02 -28.25
CA GLU A 56 0.58 -20.95 -29.44
C GLU A 56 -0.92 -20.86 -29.13
N LEU A 57 -1.35 -21.27 -27.94
CA LEU A 57 -2.74 -21.20 -27.49
C LEU A 57 -3.20 -19.77 -27.17
N ALA A 58 -2.28 -18.80 -27.14
CA ALA A 58 -2.61 -17.39 -27.01
C ALA A 58 -3.37 -16.84 -28.22
N ARG A 59 -3.16 -17.41 -29.41
CA ARG A 59 -3.82 -17.01 -30.66
C ARG A 59 -5.33 -17.26 -30.59
N GLY A 60 -6.10 -16.19 -30.80
CA GLY A 60 -7.57 -16.22 -30.73
C GLY A 60 -8.10 -16.25 -29.28
N ALA A 61 -7.27 -16.28 -28.26
CA ALA A 61 -7.70 -16.25 -26.86
C ALA A 61 -8.24 -14.86 -26.44
N THR A 62 -8.96 -14.83 -25.33
CA THR A 62 -9.33 -13.61 -24.60
C THR A 62 -8.31 -13.38 -23.49
N ALA A 63 -7.66 -12.21 -23.47
CA ALA A 63 -6.83 -11.78 -22.35
C ALA A 63 -7.70 -11.08 -21.31
N VAL A 64 -7.65 -11.55 -20.05
CA VAL A 64 -8.35 -10.97 -18.91
C VAL A 64 -7.30 -10.44 -17.94
N VAL A 65 -7.20 -9.12 -17.80
CA VAL A 65 -6.14 -8.45 -17.05
C VAL A 65 -6.71 -7.46 -16.02
N THR A 66 -6.03 -7.32 -14.88
CA THR A 66 -6.55 -6.49 -13.78
C THR A 66 -6.35 -4.99 -13.98
N LEU A 67 -5.48 -4.59 -14.92
CA LEU A 67 -5.21 -3.19 -15.27
C LEU A 67 -5.22 -3.05 -16.80
N GLU A 68 -5.61 -1.89 -17.31
CA GLU A 68 -5.53 -1.58 -18.76
C GLU A 68 -4.09 -1.83 -19.27
N PRO A 69 -3.91 -2.59 -20.36
CA PRO A 69 -2.59 -2.89 -20.92
C PRO A 69 -1.83 -1.63 -21.32
N CYS A 70 -0.61 -1.49 -20.87
CA CYS A 70 0.20 -0.29 -21.08
C CYS A 70 0.56 -0.07 -22.57
N LEU A 71 0.63 1.21 -22.96
CA LEU A 71 1.00 1.65 -24.33
C LEU A 71 2.46 2.12 -24.41
N HIS A 72 3.11 2.43 -23.30
CA HIS A 72 4.45 3.00 -23.29
C HIS A 72 5.55 1.93 -23.35
N THR A 73 6.69 2.29 -23.95
CA THR A 73 7.91 1.50 -23.88
C THR A 73 8.72 1.92 -22.66
N GLY A 74 8.69 1.08 -21.63
CA GLY A 74 9.51 1.25 -20.44
C GLY A 74 10.77 0.39 -20.49
N ARG A 75 11.07 -0.33 -19.39
CA ARG A 75 12.13 -1.35 -19.35
C ARG A 75 11.74 -2.60 -20.14
N THR A 76 10.46 -2.83 -20.35
CA THR A 76 9.88 -3.85 -21.24
C THR A 76 9.08 -3.14 -22.33
N GLY A 77 8.84 -3.83 -23.46
CA GLY A 77 7.97 -3.31 -24.52
C GLY A 77 6.52 -3.16 -24.06
N PRO A 78 5.67 -2.41 -24.83
CA PRO A 78 4.27 -2.20 -24.52
C PRO A 78 3.50 -3.52 -24.43
N CYS A 79 2.64 -3.71 -23.43
CA CYS A 79 1.79 -4.88 -23.32
C CYS A 79 0.76 -4.96 -24.47
N THR A 80 0.30 -3.81 -24.98
CA THR A 80 -0.54 -3.74 -26.16
C THR A 80 0.09 -4.42 -27.37
N GLN A 81 1.37 -4.13 -27.64
CA GLN A 81 2.12 -4.74 -28.73
C GLN A 81 2.27 -6.25 -28.54
N ALA A 82 2.61 -6.71 -27.33
CA ALA A 82 2.73 -8.14 -27.03
C ALA A 82 1.41 -8.90 -27.25
N LEU A 83 0.27 -8.31 -26.88
CA LEU A 83 -1.06 -8.89 -27.08
C LEU A 83 -1.44 -8.94 -28.55
N ILE A 84 -1.12 -7.89 -29.33
CA ILE A 84 -1.35 -7.85 -30.79
C ILE A 84 -0.52 -8.94 -31.50
N GLU A 85 0.77 -9.05 -31.20
CA GLU A 85 1.68 -10.04 -31.79
C GLU A 85 1.28 -11.48 -31.44
N ALA A 86 0.80 -11.71 -30.20
CA ALA A 86 0.27 -13.00 -29.79
C ALA A 86 -1.04 -13.37 -30.51
N GLY A 87 -1.69 -12.40 -31.16
CA GLY A 87 -2.93 -12.61 -31.92
C GLY A 87 -4.13 -12.90 -31.04
N VAL A 88 -4.23 -12.28 -29.86
CA VAL A 88 -5.44 -12.38 -29.03
C VAL A 88 -6.64 -11.75 -29.74
N SER A 89 -7.82 -12.29 -29.54
CA SER A 89 -9.05 -11.80 -30.21
C SER A 89 -9.78 -10.74 -29.38
N GLN A 90 -9.59 -10.74 -28.06
CA GLN A 90 -10.28 -9.86 -27.13
C GLN A 90 -9.43 -9.56 -25.93
N VAL A 91 -9.58 -8.36 -25.37
CA VAL A 91 -9.02 -7.96 -24.06
C VAL A 91 -10.17 -7.51 -23.15
N ILE A 92 -10.19 -8.04 -21.93
CA ILE A 92 -11.10 -7.62 -20.85
C ILE A 92 -10.21 -7.10 -19.71
N PHE A 93 -10.35 -5.83 -19.34
CA PHE A 93 -9.59 -5.30 -18.23
C PHE A 93 -10.49 -4.78 -17.09
N ALA A 94 -9.94 -4.73 -15.87
CA ALA A 94 -10.67 -4.24 -14.71
C ALA A 94 -10.49 -2.73 -14.55
N GLN A 95 -9.38 -2.28 -14.03
CA GLN A 95 -9.08 -0.87 -13.77
C GLN A 95 -8.53 -0.20 -15.04
N ALA A 96 -9.00 1.00 -15.36
CA ALA A 96 -8.36 1.86 -16.35
C ALA A 96 -7.03 2.39 -15.79
N ASP A 97 -6.01 2.55 -16.65
CA ASP A 97 -4.74 3.14 -16.23
C ASP A 97 -4.91 4.66 -16.07
N PRO A 98 -4.78 5.21 -14.85
CA PRO A 98 -4.94 6.63 -14.59
C PRO A 98 -3.73 7.47 -15.04
N SER A 99 -2.63 6.86 -15.48
CA SER A 99 -1.42 7.57 -15.84
C SER A 99 -1.50 8.16 -17.26
N ASP A 100 -1.07 9.41 -17.42
CA ASP A 100 -0.99 10.07 -18.73
C ASP A 100 0.03 9.40 -19.66
N ILE A 101 0.98 8.63 -19.10
CA ILE A 101 2.10 8.02 -19.83
C ILE A 101 1.73 6.63 -20.36
N ALA A 102 1.03 5.83 -19.56
CA ALA A 102 0.77 4.42 -19.86
C ALA A 102 -0.67 4.15 -20.32
N GLY A 103 -1.59 5.07 -20.03
CA GLY A 103 -2.99 5.00 -20.42
C GLY A 103 -3.20 5.04 -21.94
N GLY A 104 -4.41 4.68 -22.37
CA GLY A 104 -4.80 4.66 -23.78
C GLY A 104 -4.53 3.35 -24.51
N GLY A 105 -4.11 2.32 -23.82
CA GLY A 105 -3.87 0.98 -24.39
C GLY A 105 -5.14 0.36 -24.98
N ALA A 106 -6.31 0.61 -24.39
CA ALA A 106 -7.60 0.17 -24.92
C ALA A 106 -7.85 0.71 -26.33
N ALA A 107 -7.59 1.99 -26.56
CA ALA A 107 -7.77 2.61 -27.88
C ALA A 107 -6.79 2.04 -28.92
N GLU A 108 -5.55 1.72 -28.52
CA GLU A 108 -4.56 1.08 -29.41
C GLU A 108 -4.99 -0.32 -29.82
N LEU A 109 -5.43 -1.14 -28.86
CA LEU A 109 -5.93 -2.49 -29.11
C LEU A 109 -7.15 -2.48 -30.06
N MET A 110 -8.10 -1.54 -29.84
CA MET A 110 -9.25 -1.39 -30.73
C MET A 110 -8.84 -0.97 -32.14
N ARG A 111 -7.83 -0.09 -32.30
CA ARG A 111 -7.28 0.26 -33.63
C ARG A 111 -6.62 -0.92 -34.33
N ALA A 112 -6.06 -1.86 -33.58
CA ALA A 112 -5.51 -3.11 -34.10
C ALA A 112 -6.57 -4.18 -34.39
N GLY A 113 -7.88 -3.89 -34.20
CA GLY A 113 -8.99 -4.82 -34.48
C GLY A 113 -9.29 -5.78 -33.34
N ILE A 114 -8.74 -5.58 -32.15
CA ILE A 114 -9.00 -6.40 -30.95
C ILE A 114 -10.23 -5.84 -30.24
N ALA A 115 -11.18 -6.72 -29.88
CA ALA A 115 -12.34 -6.33 -29.07
C ALA A 115 -11.90 -6.00 -27.64
N VAL A 116 -12.38 -4.87 -27.08
CA VAL A 116 -11.98 -4.42 -25.72
C VAL A 116 -13.20 -4.17 -24.86
N ILE A 117 -13.18 -4.69 -23.63
CA ILE A 117 -14.17 -4.45 -22.56
C ILE A 117 -13.42 -4.01 -21.31
N GLY A 118 -13.70 -2.80 -20.82
CA GLY A 118 -13.13 -2.28 -19.58
C GLY A 118 -14.13 -2.25 -18.42
N GLY A 119 -13.63 -2.07 -17.19
CA GLY A 119 -14.45 -1.84 -16.00
C GLY A 119 -14.95 -3.12 -15.30
N VAL A 120 -14.48 -4.30 -15.68
CA VAL A 120 -14.95 -5.56 -15.08
C VAL A 120 -14.28 -5.80 -13.73
N LEU A 121 -15.02 -5.67 -12.64
CA LEU A 121 -14.52 -5.69 -11.25
C LEU A 121 -13.46 -4.59 -11.01
N ALA A 122 -13.73 -3.38 -11.48
CA ALA A 122 -12.80 -2.26 -11.37
C ALA A 122 -12.50 -1.91 -9.92
N ASP A 123 -13.51 -1.85 -9.06
CA ASP A 123 -13.37 -1.49 -7.65
C ASP A 123 -12.42 -2.44 -6.90
N GLU A 124 -12.52 -3.76 -7.18
CA GLU A 124 -11.63 -4.75 -6.57
C GLU A 124 -10.18 -4.59 -7.05
N ALA A 125 -9.97 -4.25 -8.32
CA ALA A 125 -8.64 -3.98 -8.87
C ALA A 125 -8.05 -2.69 -8.33
N GLU A 126 -8.85 -1.63 -8.20
CA GLU A 126 -8.44 -0.35 -7.60
C GLU A 126 -8.03 -0.52 -6.14
N GLN A 127 -8.73 -1.35 -5.36
CA GLN A 127 -8.34 -1.64 -3.98
C GLN A 127 -6.96 -2.31 -3.89
N ILE A 128 -6.62 -3.20 -4.83
CA ILE A 128 -5.29 -3.83 -4.90
C ILE A 128 -4.21 -2.78 -5.21
N ASN A 129 -4.50 -1.84 -6.08
CA ASN A 129 -3.56 -0.84 -6.57
C ASN A 129 -3.77 0.57 -5.96
N ARG A 130 -4.55 0.69 -4.86
CA ARG A 130 -4.96 1.99 -4.30
C ARG A 130 -3.81 2.98 -4.08
N ALA A 131 -2.68 2.50 -3.54
CA ALA A 131 -1.52 3.34 -3.29
C ALA A 131 -0.84 3.79 -4.59
N TRP A 132 -0.68 2.87 -5.55
CA TRP A 132 -0.15 3.19 -6.87
C TRP A 132 -1.05 4.19 -7.61
N THR A 133 -2.35 3.91 -7.67
CA THR A 133 -3.35 4.80 -8.29
C THR A 133 -3.31 6.19 -7.66
N HIS A 134 -3.25 6.25 -6.32
CA HIS A 134 -3.14 7.51 -5.59
C HIS A 134 -1.91 8.33 -6.01
N VAL A 135 -0.74 7.69 -6.12
CA VAL A 135 0.48 8.37 -6.58
C VAL A 135 0.33 8.90 -8.01
N GLN A 136 -0.29 8.13 -8.93
CA GLN A 136 -0.50 8.58 -10.30
C GLN A 136 -1.40 9.83 -10.37
N VAL A 137 -2.42 9.90 -9.51
CA VAL A 137 -3.39 11.00 -9.50
C VAL A 137 -2.90 12.22 -8.73
N THR A 138 -2.21 12.02 -7.60
CA THR A 138 -1.87 13.11 -6.65
C THR A 138 -0.41 13.53 -6.67
N GLY A 139 0.49 12.68 -7.20
CA GLY A 139 1.93 12.91 -7.18
C GLY A 139 2.57 12.73 -5.80
N ARG A 140 1.88 12.17 -4.80
CA ARG A 140 2.41 11.91 -3.45
C ARG A 140 2.13 10.48 -2.96
N PRO A 141 2.90 9.95 -2.01
CA PRO A 141 2.60 8.66 -1.37
C PRO A 141 1.22 8.63 -0.71
N PHE A 142 0.58 7.46 -0.72
CA PHE A 142 -0.62 7.16 0.06
C PHE A 142 -0.24 7.04 1.53
N VAL A 143 -0.92 7.77 2.40
CA VAL A 143 -0.62 7.86 3.84
C VAL A 143 -1.67 7.13 4.66
N SER A 144 -1.26 6.04 5.29
CA SER A 144 -2.05 5.37 6.33
C SER A 144 -1.52 5.80 7.70
N ILE A 145 -2.37 6.31 8.59
CA ILE A 145 -2.01 6.51 9.99
C ILE A 145 -2.53 5.35 10.84
N LYS A 146 -1.70 4.89 11.78
CA LYS A 146 -2.11 3.89 12.77
C LYS A 146 -1.83 4.39 14.17
N THR A 147 -2.84 4.30 15.01
CA THR A 147 -2.68 4.47 16.46
C THR A 147 -3.35 3.33 17.22
N ALA A 148 -2.93 3.16 18.47
CA ALA A 148 -3.57 2.25 19.40
C ALA A 148 -3.79 3.01 20.72
N MET A 149 -5.02 3.01 21.21
CA MET A 149 -5.37 3.73 22.44
C MET A 149 -6.25 2.87 23.35
N SER A 150 -6.27 3.25 24.63
CA SER A 150 -7.26 2.79 25.60
C SER A 150 -8.63 3.41 25.35
N LEU A 151 -9.69 2.92 26.00
CA LEU A 151 -11.04 3.49 25.93
C LEU A 151 -11.11 4.96 26.36
N ASP A 152 -10.21 5.40 27.25
CA ASP A 152 -10.07 6.80 27.68
C ASP A 152 -9.07 7.62 26.84
N GLY A 153 -8.71 7.11 25.62
CA GLY A 153 -7.95 7.86 24.62
C GLY A 153 -6.45 8.00 24.91
N ARG A 154 -5.84 7.09 25.70
CA ARG A 154 -4.43 7.15 26.07
C ARG A 154 -3.57 6.17 25.28
N VAL A 155 -2.35 6.60 24.94
CA VAL A 155 -1.33 5.77 24.26
C VAL A 155 -0.18 5.37 25.17
N ALA A 156 -0.12 5.92 26.38
CA ALA A 156 0.83 5.53 27.42
C ALA A 156 0.22 5.80 28.80
N GLY A 157 0.67 5.07 29.81
CA GLY A 157 0.31 5.34 31.21
C GLY A 157 1.03 6.56 31.79
N ALA A 158 0.69 6.93 33.03
CA ALA A 158 1.22 8.11 33.74
C ALA A 158 2.75 8.21 33.81
N GLY A 159 3.47 7.08 33.77
CA GLY A 159 4.93 7.03 33.81
C GLY A 159 5.63 7.40 32.50
N GLY A 160 4.88 7.59 31.40
CA GLY A 160 5.43 8.00 30.09
C GLY A 160 6.38 7.00 29.41
N GLY A 161 6.55 5.81 29.98
CA GLY A 161 7.35 4.72 29.39
C GLY A 161 6.55 3.84 28.41
N PRO A 162 7.23 2.88 27.77
CA PRO A 162 6.59 1.94 26.85
C PRO A 162 5.41 1.22 27.51
N THR A 163 4.23 1.34 26.93
CA THR A 163 3.00 0.74 27.48
C THR A 163 2.38 -0.19 26.43
N THR A 164 2.16 -1.44 26.80
CA THR A 164 1.41 -2.37 25.95
C THR A 164 -0.08 -2.07 26.06
N ILE A 165 -0.67 -1.57 24.97
CA ILE A 165 -2.08 -1.16 24.92
C ILE A 165 -2.92 -2.27 24.31
N THR A 166 -2.58 -2.71 23.09
CA THR A 166 -3.33 -3.71 22.33
C THR A 166 -2.86 -5.13 22.60
N GLY A 167 -3.75 -6.09 22.40
CA GLY A 167 -3.49 -7.51 22.54
C GLY A 167 -2.55 -8.09 21.47
N ALA A 168 -2.23 -9.37 21.61
CA ALA A 168 -1.33 -10.06 20.69
C ALA A 168 -1.88 -10.13 19.25
N ALA A 169 -3.19 -10.33 19.10
CA ALA A 169 -3.84 -10.40 17.79
C ALA A 169 -3.71 -9.08 17.00
N ALA A 170 -3.97 -7.93 17.63
CA ALA A 170 -3.80 -6.63 17.00
C ALA A 170 -2.32 -6.35 16.65
N ARG A 171 -1.37 -6.72 17.51
CA ARG A 171 0.05 -6.58 17.19
C ARG A 171 0.49 -7.46 16.01
N ALA A 172 -0.04 -8.69 15.92
CA ALA A 172 0.22 -9.58 14.79
C ALA A 172 -0.37 -9.01 13.49
N TRP A 173 -1.60 -8.46 13.56
CA TRP A 173 -2.23 -7.77 12.43
C TRP A 173 -1.35 -6.61 11.93
N VAL A 174 -0.87 -5.76 12.83
CA VAL A 174 0.04 -4.65 12.48
C VAL A 174 1.37 -5.16 11.91
N GLY A 175 1.90 -6.26 12.48
CA GLY A 175 3.10 -6.93 11.97
C GLY A 175 2.95 -7.39 10.53
N GLN A 176 1.80 -7.97 10.19
CA GLN A 176 1.45 -8.36 8.83
C GLN A 176 1.26 -7.13 7.92
N PHE A 177 0.51 -6.13 8.36
CA PHE A 177 0.25 -4.92 7.57
C PHE A 177 1.55 -4.16 7.20
N ARG A 178 2.57 -4.20 8.06
CA ARG A 178 3.90 -3.65 7.75
C ARG A 178 4.56 -4.32 6.54
N SER A 179 4.25 -5.58 6.24
CA SER A 179 4.78 -6.25 5.05
C SER A 179 4.10 -5.85 3.75
N GLU A 180 3.00 -5.10 3.85
CA GLU A 180 2.16 -4.68 2.72
C GLU A 180 2.45 -3.23 2.29
N VAL A 181 3.18 -2.46 3.12
CA VAL A 181 3.52 -1.05 2.86
C VAL A 181 5.00 -0.90 2.49
N ASP A 182 5.33 0.15 1.74
CA ASP A 182 6.72 0.42 1.32
C ASP A 182 7.55 1.02 2.46
N ALA A 183 6.93 1.81 3.35
CA ALA A 183 7.62 2.43 4.48
C ALA A 183 6.78 2.46 5.75
N VAL A 184 7.46 2.37 6.91
CA VAL A 184 6.88 2.65 8.23
C VAL A 184 7.61 3.84 8.83
N LEU A 185 6.86 4.85 9.26
CA LEU A 185 7.37 6.14 9.75
C LEU A 185 6.95 6.41 11.19
N VAL A 186 7.91 6.87 11.98
CA VAL A 186 7.68 7.36 13.37
C VAL A 186 8.45 8.65 13.64
N GLY A 187 8.00 9.41 14.63
CA GLY A 187 8.73 10.58 15.14
C GLY A 187 9.95 10.19 15.99
N ALA A 188 10.97 11.05 16.02
CA ALA A 188 12.21 10.85 16.80
C ALA A 188 11.95 10.58 18.30
N ASN A 189 10.90 11.18 18.88
CA ASN A 189 10.58 10.96 20.29
C ASN A 189 10.09 9.53 20.57
N THR A 190 9.29 8.96 19.67
CA THR A 190 8.85 7.55 19.76
C THR A 190 10.04 6.60 19.74
N VAL A 191 11.04 6.87 18.90
CA VAL A 191 12.25 6.03 18.83
C VAL A 191 13.05 6.09 20.11
N ILE A 192 13.17 7.28 20.75
CA ILE A 192 13.91 7.44 21.99
C ILE A 192 13.21 6.74 23.17
N VAL A 193 11.87 6.83 23.24
CA VAL A 193 11.09 6.28 24.34
C VAL A 193 10.93 4.77 24.21
N ASP A 194 10.54 4.29 23.01
CA ASP A 194 10.11 2.91 22.82
C ASP A 194 11.18 2.02 22.19
N ASN A 195 12.23 2.61 21.59
CA ASN A 195 13.27 1.92 20.84
C ASN A 195 12.72 0.81 19.93
N PRO A 196 11.77 1.12 19.04
CA PRO A 196 11.06 0.12 18.24
C PRO A 196 11.92 -0.38 17.10
N ALA A 197 11.75 -1.65 16.70
CA ALA A 197 12.40 -2.18 15.50
C ALA A 197 11.59 -1.87 14.22
N LEU A 198 10.27 -1.67 14.30
CA LEU A 198 9.31 -1.42 13.22
C LEU A 198 9.36 -2.46 12.07
N THR A 199 9.75 -3.67 12.38
CA THR A 199 9.84 -4.77 11.42
C THR A 199 8.48 -5.42 11.18
N ALA A 200 8.27 -5.93 9.96
CA ALA A 200 7.16 -6.81 9.64
C ALA A 200 7.41 -8.21 10.22
N ARG A 201 6.43 -8.74 10.97
CA ARG A 201 6.55 -10.03 11.68
C ARG A 201 5.24 -10.80 11.59
N ASP A 202 5.37 -12.11 11.54
CA ASP A 202 4.23 -13.02 11.66
C ASP A 202 3.74 -13.19 13.12
N THR A 203 2.74 -14.03 13.32
CA THR A 203 2.14 -14.32 14.62
C THR A 203 3.10 -15.01 15.60
N SER A 204 4.17 -15.65 15.11
CA SER A 204 5.23 -16.25 15.94
C SER A 204 6.30 -15.24 16.35
N GLY A 205 6.30 -14.05 15.74
CA GLY A 205 7.32 -13.02 15.90
C GLY A 205 8.51 -13.16 14.94
N ALA A 206 8.48 -14.14 14.01
CA ALA A 206 9.49 -14.28 12.98
C ALA A 206 9.37 -13.14 11.93
N LEU A 207 10.51 -12.76 11.36
CA LEU A 207 10.52 -11.74 10.31
C LEU A 207 9.83 -12.24 9.05
N LEU A 208 8.92 -11.44 8.50
CA LEU A 208 8.33 -11.69 7.18
C LEU A 208 9.35 -11.35 6.07
N PRO A 209 9.27 -12.01 4.90
CA PRO A 209 10.19 -11.76 3.78
C PRO A 209 10.19 -10.31 3.29
N ASN A 210 9.01 -9.68 3.26
CA ASN A 210 8.85 -8.30 2.85
C ASN A 210 8.98 -7.39 4.08
N GLN A 211 10.01 -6.55 4.08
CA GLN A 211 10.26 -5.59 5.16
C GLN A 211 10.12 -4.17 4.60
N PRO A 212 9.38 -3.27 5.29
CA PRO A 212 9.27 -1.88 4.89
C PRO A 212 10.56 -1.11 5.14
N LEU A 213 10.76 -0.02 4.41
CA LEU A 213 11.73 1.00 4.77
C LEU A 213 11.34 1.61 6.14
N ARG A 214 12.22 1.55 7.12
CA ARG A 214 11.99 2.07 8.46
C ARG A 214 12.49 3.50 8.56
N VAL A 215 11.60 4.43 8.86
CA VAL A 215 11.86 5.86 8.75
C VAL A 215 11.63 6.56 10.09
N VAL A 216 12.60 7.35 10.52
CA VAL A 216 12.44 8.29 11.64
C VAL A 216 12.42 9.70 11.08
N VAL A 217 11.46 10.53 11.51
CA VAL A 217 11.40 11.94 11.13
C VAL A 217 11.70 12.85 12.32
N GLY A 218 12.30 14.00 12.00
CA GLY A 218 12.64 15.05 12.97
C GLY A 218 14.11 15.41 13.01
N GLY A 219 14.40 16.65 13.38
CA GLY A 219 15.74 17.22 13.39
C GLY A 219 16.66 16.77 14.53
N ARG A 220 16.13 16.05 15.55
CA ARG A 220 16.91 15.60 16.71
C ARG A 220 17.99 14.62 16.29
N HIS A 221 19.20 14.77 16.81
CA HIS A 221 20.24 13.75 16.65
C HIS A 221 19.87 12.49 17.45
N LEU A 222 19.95 11.33 16.80
CA LEU A 222 19.61 10.02 17.39
C LEU A 222 20.86 9.15 17.52
N PRO A 223 20.98 8.36 18.61
CA PRO A 223 22.00 7.33 18.73
C PRO A 223 21.91 6.30 17.59
N THR A 224 23.05 5.85 17.10
CA THR A 224 23.13 4.92 15.96
C THR A 224 22.88 3.46 16.35
N ASP A 225 22.90 3.14 17.64
CA ASP A 225 22.66 1.81 18.22
C ASP A 225 21.17 1.51 18.47
N LEU A 226 20.29 2.45 18.13
CA LEU A 226 18.83 2.22 18.22
C LEU A 226 18.38 1.12 17.26
N ARG A 227 17.44 0.29 17.74
CA ARG A 227 16.95 -0.90 17.01
C ARG A 227 16.42 -0.60 15.60
N ILE A 228 15.91 0.61 15.38
CA ILE A 228 15.42 1.02 14.06
C ILE A 228 16.53 1.07 13.01
N PHE A 229 17.78 1.37 13.42
CA PHE A 229 18.94 1.45 12.54
C PHE A 229 19.68 0.13 12.36
N ALA A 230 19.30 -0.93 13.09
CA ALA A 230 19.87 -2.25 12.89
C ALA A 230 19.49 -2.80 11.52
N ASP A 231 20.42 -3.44 10.81
CA ASP A 231 20.07 -4.20 9.62
C ASP A 231 19.35 -5.50 10.02
N VAL A 232 18.19 -5.70 9.42
CA VAL A 232 17.33 -6.89 9.66
C VAL A 232 17.07 -7.67 8.36
N GLY A 233 18.00 -7.57 7.40
CA GLY A 233 17.87 -8.21 6.09
C GLY A 233 17.13 -7.36 5.03
N ALA A 234 16.77 -6.11 5.40
CA ALA A 234 16.18 -5.13 4.47
C ALA A 234 16.92 -3.77 4.53
N GLY A 235 18.17 -3.81 4.92
CA GLY A 235 18.97 -2.63 5.20
C GLY A 235 18.63 -1.94 6.52
N PRO A 236 19.44 -0.97 6.95
CA PRO A 236 19.18 -0.16 8.15
C PRO A 236 18.02 0.81 7.91
N GLY A 237 17.34 1.19 8.97
CA GLY A 237 16.41 2.32 8.93
C GLY A 237 17.13 3.64 8.65
N ILE A 238 16.38 4.63 8.22
CA ILE A 238 16.89 5.96 7.86
C ILE A 238 16.27 7.05 8.73
N GLN A 239 16.98 8.18 8.87
CA GLN A 239 16.43 9.40 9.43
C GLN A 239 16.25 10.45 8.34
N ILE A 240 15.02 11.00 8.24
CA ILE A 240 14.70 12.19 7.45
C ILE A 240 14.64 13.36 8.43
N ARG A 241 15.60 14.30 8.31
CA ARG A 241 15.71 15.47 9.22
C ARG A 241 14.79 16.60 8.75
N GLU A 242 13.50 16.30 8.74
CA GLU A 242 12.45 17.20 8.31
C GLU A 242 11.26 17.07 9.27
N ASN A 243 10.44 18.14 9.39
CA ASN A 243 9.22 18.16 10.17
C ASN A 243 8.00 18.55 9.34
N ASP A 244 8.19 19.12 8.15
CA ASP A 244 7.11 19.44 7.22
C ASP A 244 6.60 18.15 6.56
N PRO A 245 5.32 17.78 6.75
CA PRO A 245 4.74 16.58 6.17
C PRO A 245 4.88 16.50 4.63
N ASN A 246 4.74 17.59 3.89
CA ASN A 246 4.88 17.59 2.44
C ASN A 246 6.30 17.23 2.02
N ARG A 247 7.31 17.84 2.63
CA ARG A 247 8.73 17.56 2.34
C ARG A 247 9.13 16.15 2.74
N ILE A 248 8.54 15.61 3.81
CA ILE A 248 8.71 14.21 4.20
C ILE A 248 8.19 13.29 3.09
N LEU A 249 6.97 13.54 2.56
CA LEU A 249 6.40 12.74 1.49
C LEU A 249 7.18 12.86 0.18
N GLU A 250 7.66 14.06 -0.18
CA GLU A 250 8.56 14.26 -1.33
C GLU A 250 9.83 13.41 -1.20
N ALA A 251 10.47 13.43 -0.03
CA ALA A 251 11.69 12.64 0.23
C ALA A 251 11.43 11.13 0.20
N LEU A 252 10.25 10.67 0.60
CA LEU A 252 9.82 9.27 0.52
C LEU A 252 9.54 8.87 -0.93
N LEU A 253 8.80 9.69 -1.69
CA LEU A 253 8.50 9.44 -3.09
C LEU A 253 9.78 9.33 -3.94
N ALA A 254 10.76 10.22 -3.69
CA ALA A 254 12.07 10.17 -4.35
C ALA A 254 12.85 8.85 -4.08
N LYS A 255 12.45 8.08 -3.06
CA LYS A 255 12.98 6.75 -2.74
C LYS A 255 12.12 5.60 -3.28
N GLY A 256 11.08 5.91 -4.06
CA GLY A 256 10.15 4.94 -4.63
C GLY A 256 9.04 4.48 -3.67
N VAL A 257 8.88 5.13 -2.51
CA VAL A 257 7.80 4.82 -1.57
C VAL A 257 6.47 5.32 -2.12
N GLN A 258 5.53 4.41 -2.31
CA GLN A 258 4.16 4.72 -2.76
C GLN A 258 3.15 4.67 -1.63
N GLN A 259 3.39 3.84 -0.61
CA GLN A 259 2.57 3.76 0.58
C GLN A 259 3.42 3.87 1.85
N VAL A 260 3.04 4.77 2.76
CA VAL A 260 3.68 4.94 4.06
C VAL A 260 2.68 4.72 5.19
N LEU A 261 3.06 3.90 6.16
CA LEU A 261 2.35 3.72 7.42
C LEU A 261 2.98 4.60 8.50
N ILE A 262 2.25 5.54 9.05
CA ILE A 262 2.69 6.37 10.18
C ILE A 262 2.19 5.73 11.47
N GLU A 263 3.13 5.22 12.30
CA GLU A 263 2.80 4.49 13.52
C GLU A 263 3.03 5.28 14.80
N GLY A 264 2.99 6.57 14.75
CA GLY A 264 3.03 7.25 16.00
C GLY A 264 4.06 8.36 16.18
N GLY A 265 4.02 8.82 17.27
CA GLY A 265 4.02 10.02 18.01
C GLY A 265 2.75 10.86 17.76
N PRO A 266 2.05 11.24 18.83
CA PRO A 266 0.85 12.05 18.73
C PRO A 266 1.01 13.31 17.89
N SER A 267 2.19 13.94 17.97
CA SER A 267 2.51 15.17 17.22
C SER A 267 2.67 14.96 15.73
N ILE A 268 3.26 13.82 15.29
CA ILE A 268 3.41 13.51 13.87
C ILE A 268 2.06 13.20 13.25
N ILE A 269 1.23 12.40 13.93
CA ILE A 269 -0.13 12.12 13.47
C ILE A 269 -0.91 13.43 13.31
N ALA A 270 -0.89 14.30 14.32
CA ALA A 270 -1.57 15.59 14.26
C ALA A 270 -1.07 16.47 13.11
N ALA A 271 0.24 16.53 12.84
CA ALA A 271 0.81 17.30 11.75
C ALA A 271 0.33 16.82 10.36
N PHE A 272 0.24 15.51 10.13
CA PHE A 272 -0.26 14.96 8.88
C PHE A 272 -1.78 15.14 8.73
N VAL A 273 -2.55 15.02 9.82
CA VAL A 273 -3.99 15.29 9.84
C VAL A 273 -4.27 16.77 9.56
N ASP A 274 -3.56 17.69 10.22
CA ASP A 274 -3.71 19.13 10.03
C ASP A 274 -3.34 19.59 8.62
N ALA A 275 -2.33 18.95 8.01
CA ALA A 275 -1.93 19.20 6.64
C ALA A 275 -2.87 18.60 5.58
N GLY A 276 -3.90 17.85 5.95
CA GLY A 276 -4.82 17.18 5.02
C GLY A 276 -4.17 16.08 4.18
N LEU A 277 -3.12 15.42 4.71
CA LEU A 277 -2.29 14.47 3.98
C LEU A 277 -2.56 13.00 4.38
N VAL A 278 -3.63 12.74 5.12
CA VAL A 278 -4.00 11.37 5.56
C VAL A 278 -5.06 10.80 4.65
N ASP A 279 -4.79 9.62 4.08
CA ASP A 279 -5.70 8.93 3.16
C ASP A 279 -6.43 7.76 3.83
N GLU A 280 -5.81 7.12 4.84
CA GLU A 280 -6.40 6.00 5.58
C GLU A 280 -6.12 6.11 7.07
N ILE A 281 -7.11 5.73 7.86
CA ILE A 281 -7.04 5.67 9.32
C ILE A 281 -7.20 4.24 9.77
N LEU A 282 -6.27 3.78 10.62
CA LEU A 282 -6.26 2.48 11.29
C LEU A 282 -6.20 2.73 12.80
N TRP A 283 -7.37 2.83 13.44
CA TRP A 283 -7.49 3.24 14.81
C TRP A 283 -7.87 2.07 15.71
N PHE A 284 -6.92 1.57 16.50
CA PHE A 284 -7.15 0.49 17.46
C PHE A 284 -7.60 1.03 18.81
N VAL A 285 -8.68 0.48 19.34
CA VAL A 285 -9.18 0.77 20.68
C VAL A 285 -9.11 -0.48 21.52
N ALA A 286 -8.26 -0.47 22.55
CA ALA A 286 -8.14 -1.56 23.51
C ALA A 286 -9.16 -1.38 24.66
N PRO A 287 -9.83 -2.46 25.13
CA PRO A 287 -10.86 -2.40 26.15
C PRO A 287 -10.27 -2.27 27.58
N GLN A 288 -9.53 -1.19 27.79
CA GLN A 288 -8.91 -0.84 29.08
C GLN A 288 -8.91 0.67 29.31
N PHE A 289 -8.78 1.07 30.55
CA PHE A 289 -8.59 2.47 30.97
C PHE A 289 -7.17 2.64 31.53
N LEU A 290 -6.45 3.67 31.07
CA LEU A 290 -5.11 3.99 31.57
C LEU A 290 -5.10 5.19 32.52
N GLY A 291 -6.16 5.99 32.55
CA GLY A 291 -6.33 7.15 33.41
C GLY A 291 -5.46 8.32 32.98
N ALA A 292 -4.35 8.57 33.69
CA ALA A 292 -3.39 9.61 33.31
C ALA A 292 -2.39 9.08 32.28
N GLY A 293 -1.90 9.98 31.40
CA GLY A 293 -0.89 9.62 30.40
C GLY A 293 -1.02 10.37 29.08
N SER A 294 -0.21 10.01 28.10
CA SER A 294 -0.19 10.67 26.80
C SER A 294 -1.46 10.39 26.01
N VAL A 295 -1.99 11.41 25.34
CA VAL A 295 -3.15 11.31 24.43
C VAL A 295 -2.77 10.66 23.10
N ALA A 296 -3.74 10.09 22.40
CA ALA A 296 -3.53 9.39 21.13
C ALA A 296 -3.08 10.33 20.00
N MET A 297 -3.49 11.60 20.05
CA MET A 297 -3.13 12.63 19.07
C MET A 297 -2.96 13.97 19.79
N ALA A 298 -2.00 14.77 19.34
CA ALA A 298 -1.85 16.13 19.82
C ALA A 298 -3.07 17.00 19.40
N PRO A 299 -3.37 18.11 20.11
CA PRO A 299 -4.47 18.98 19.73
C PRO A 299 -4.38 19.46 18.28
N LEU A 300 -5.52 19.46 17.61
CA LEU A 300 -5.68 20.02 16.27
C LEU A 300 -6.23 21.44 16.34
N PRO A 301 -5.91 22.34 15.39
CA PRO A 301 -6.46 23.68 15.33
C PRO A 301 -7.99 23.71 15.15
N SER A 302 -8.52 22.72 14.44
CA SER A 302 -9.95 22.56 14.18
C SER A 302 -10.39 21.11 14.20
N PRO A 303 -11.66 20.79 14.49
CA PRO A 303 -12.21 19.44 14.37
C PRO A 303 -12.06 18.90 12.95
N GLN A 304 -11.70 17.63 12.85
CA GLN A 304 -11.61 16.89 11.59
C GLN A 304 -12.57 15.72 11.60
N ALA A 305 -13.32 15.54 10.53
CA ALA A 305 -14.28 14.45 10.40
C ALA A 305 -13.65 13.22 9.72
N VAL A 306 -14.11 12.03 10.10
CA VAL A 306 -13.68 10.75 9.56
C VAL A 306 -14.91 10.01 9.05
N THR A 307 -14.81 9.50 7.82
CA THR A 307 -15.79 8.55 7.28
C THR A 307 -15.34 7.14 7.62
N VAL A 308 -16.11 6.44 8.44
CA VAL A 308 -15.80 5.06 8.84
C VAL A 308 -16.18 4.11 7.71
N ALA A 309 -15.21 3.31 7.25
CA ALA A 309 -15.39 2.29 6.23
C ALA A 309 -15.69 0.91 6.85
N ALA A 310 -15.03 0.57 7.97
CA ALA A 310 -15.22 -0.70 8.65
C ALA A 310 -14.92 -0.59 10.15
N VAL A 311 -15.57 -1.47 10.92
CA VAL A 311 -15.27 -1.70 12.34
C VAL A 311 -15.09 -3.21 12.54
N GLU A 312 -13.93 -3.61 13.01
CA GLU A 312 -13.55 -5.02 13.13
C GLU A 312 -13.07 -5.34 14.55
N VAL A 313 -13.40 -6.54 15.04
CA VAL A 313 -12.87 -7.03 16.31
C VAL A 313 -11.64 -7.89 16.04
N ILE A 314 -10.47 -7.46 16.54
CA ILE A 314 -9.18 -8.14 16.37
C ILE A 314 -8.71 -8.68 17.72
N GLY A 315 -9.03 -9.93 17.99
CA GLY A 315 -8.86 -10.49 19.34
C GLY A 315 -9.81 -9.85 20.33
N ASN A 316 -9.29 -9.05 21.28
CA ASN A 316 -10.12 -8.28 22.22
C ASN A 316 -10.14 -6.77 21.90
N ASP A 317 -9.41 -6.34 20.89
CA ASP A 317 -9.34 -4.93 20.48
C ASP A 317 -10.32 -4.64 19.34
N VAL A 318 -10.71 -3.37 19.19
CA VAL A 318 -11.54 -2.90 18.09
C VAL A 318 -10.67 -2.10 17.12
N LEU A 319 -10.67 -2.46 15.85
CA LEU A 319 -10.08 -1.69 14.77
C LEU A 319 -11.17 -0.89 14.05
N ILE A 320 -11.03 0.43 14.03
CA ILE A 320 -11.83 1.34 13.22
C ILE A 320 -10.98 1.70 12.00
N ARG A 321 -11.50 1.40 10.81
CA ARG A 321 -10.89 1.79 9.53
C ARG A 321 -11.73 2.87 8.88
N GLY A 322 -11.07 3.86 8.29
CA GLY A 322 -11.76 4.95 7.62
C GLY A 322 -10.81 5.86 6.85
N ALA A 323 -11.37 6.93 6.33
CA ALA A 323 -10.64 7.98 5.63
C ALA A 323 -11.03 9.35 6.21
N MET A 324 -10.19 10.37 5.99
CA MET A 324 -10.57 11.74 6.30
C MET A 324 -11.76 12.13 5.42
N SER A 325 -12.81 12.67 6.03
CA SER A 325 -13.91 13.23 5.27
C SER A 325 -13.47 14.53 4.60
N PRO A 326 -13.95 14.83 3.38
CA PRO A 326 -13.80 16.16 2.83
C PRO A 326 -14.32 17.21 3.82
N ALA A 327 -13.65 18.36 3.91
CA ALA A 327 -14.19 19.46 4.68
C ALA A 327 -15.63 19.73 4.21
N PRO A 328 -16.59 19.99 5.14
CA PRO A 328 -17.94 20.37 4.72
C PRO A 328 -17.81 21.55 3.78
N SER A 329 -18.38 21.45 2.59
CA SER A 329 -18.54 22.58 1.69
C SER A 329 -19.49 23.56 2.35
N ASP A 330 -18.99 24.74 2.72
CA ASP A 330 -19.81 25.85 3.20
C ASP A 330 -20.93 26.24 2.19
#